data_85c3cb6bc52f2218d723d22f7fca7e49
#
_entry.id   85c3cb6bc52f2218d723d22f7fca7e49
#
_cell.length_a   1.000
_cell.length_b   1.000
_cell.length_c   1.000
_cell.angle_alpha   90.00
_cell.angle_beta   90.00
_cell.angle_gamma   90.00
#
_symmetry.space_group_name_H-M   'P 1'
#
loop_
_entity.id
_entity.type
_entity.pdbx_description
1 polymer ?
#
loop_
_entity_poly.entity_id
_entity_poly.type
_entity_poly.pdbx_seq_one_letter_code
_entity_poly.pdbx_strand_id
1 'polypeptide(L)'
;MCGIFYYKGPNNSTKNLEEFSRKIKYRGPDNSKSVIVDENIFFDFHRLSIIGNSELGNQPMMINEAPHLTVVCNGEIYNYKDLANQYNINLKTGSDTEIILHLYNKIGIENTVKALDGVFMFVLYDEKMKTTFSARDPYGVRPGFYGSTVDGDISIASEAKALTGFCNSIIPFPPGNIWDSNSCEFSPYYERGVKTLENQNEPIILDNIKKLLFASVEKRMMSEREIGALLSGGLDSSLIAAIVSSFSERKLKTFSIGMQGSIDLEYALTVSKYIDTDHHQIEITEHEFLDAIETVIYNIESFDITTVRASIGNYLVSKYIKQNTDCKVIFNGDGSDEVCGGYLYMMNAPSDEHFQRETEDLVNQIYLFDVLRSDRSISSNGLEARTPFLDKSFVQYYLSIPSKMKTFGVENKIEKFLLRKSFEDLNLLPEKVLWRNKCAFSDGVSSKENSWHKVLQNYIDKKVTDVEFINNSKDFFHCTPISKESYFYRKIFESTFKNHEKLIPFFWMPKWSDVSDPSARELDNYKE
;
A
#
# COMPACT_ATOMS: atom_id res chain seq x y z
N MET A 1 -3.67 -4.05 10.36
CA MET A 1 -4.63 -3.37 9.42
C MET A 1 -5.99 -4.01 9.58
N CYS A 2 -7.02 -3.16 9.69
CA CYS A 2 -8.37 -3.63 9.97
C CYS A 2 -9.15 -3.96 8.69
N GLY A 3 -10.24 -4.71 8.83
CA GLY A 3 -11.23 -4.91 7.79
C GLY A 3 -12.48 -4.11 8.12
N ILE A 4 -12.91 -3.21 7.23
CA ILE A 4 -14.18 -2.52 7.34
C ILE A 4 -15.16 -3.03 6.31
N PHE A 5 -16.43 -3.12 6.71
CA PHE A 5 -17.54 -3.42 5.83
C PHE A 5 -18.75 -2.57 6.26
N TYR A 6 -19.30 -1.86 5.32
CA TYR A 6 -20.49 -1.00 5.47
C TYR A 6 -21.51 -1.35 4.40
N TYR A 7 -22.78 -1.34 4.78
CA TYR A 7 -23.89 -1.50 3.84
C TYR A 7 -25.04 -0.56 4.20
N LYS A 8 -25.63 0.02 3.17
CA LYS A 8 -26.87 0.83 3.24
C LYS A 8 -27.88 0.28 2.24
N GLY A 9 -28.98 -0.26 2.73
CA GLY A 9 -30.04 -0.85 1.93
C GLY A 9 -31.13 -1.48 2.79
N PRO A 10 -32.21 -2.06 2.21
CA PRO A 10 -33.32 -2.61 2.94
C PRO A 10 -32.94 -3.79 3.87
N ASN A 11 -33.58 -3.88 5.03
CA ASN A 11 -33.33 -4.87 6.08
C ASN A 11 -33.31 -6.34 5.63
N ASN A 12 -33.98 -6.68 4.53
CA ASN A 12 -34.06 -8.06 4.04
C ASN A 12 -32.73 -8.61 3.51
N SER A 13 -31.76 -7.76 3.25
CA SER A 13 -30.42 -8.12 2.74
C SER A 13 -29.42 -8.47 3.83
N THR A 14 -29.72 -8.19 5.12
CA THR A 14 -28.74 -8.30 6.21
C THR A 14 -28.33 -9.74 6.53
N LYS A 15 -29.16 -10.74 6.18
CA LYS A 15 -28.90 -12.15 6.52
C LYS A 15 -27.57 -12.72 5.97
N ASN A 16 -27.09 -12.18 4.85
CA ASN A 16 -25.84 -12.65 4.20
C ASN A 16 -24.68 -11.68 4.32
N LEU A 17 -24.86 -10.46 4.86
CA LEU A 17 -23.83 -9.42 4.88
C LEU A 17 -22.60 -9.84 5.70
N GLU A 18 -22.80 -10.52 6.81
CA GLU A 18 -21.69 -11.06 7.60
C GLU A 18 -20.86 -12.10 6.84
N GLU A 19 -21.47 -12.89 5.97
CA GLU A 19 -20.74 -13.85 5.14
C GLU A 19 -19.80 -13.13 4.17
N PHE A 20 -20.26 -12.05 3.55
CA PHE A 20 -19.44 -11.22 2.67
C PHE A 20 -18.32 -10.53 3.45
N SER A 21 -18.60 -9.95 4.60
CA SER A 21 -17.62 -9.32 5.46
C SER A 21 -16.54 -10.30 5.96
N ARG A 22 -16.91 -11.56 6.27
CA ARG A 22 -15.94 -12.60 6.71
C ARG A 22 -14.81 -12.85 5.71
N LYS A 23 -15.00 -12.55 4.42
CA LYS A 23 -13.95 -12.70 3.40
C LYS A 23 -12.73 -11.85 3.69
N ILE A 24 -12.86 -10.79 4.51
CA ILE A 24 -11.78 -9.88 4.90
C ILE A 24 -11.39 -9.97 6.38
N LYS A 25 -11.89 -10.98 7.11
CA LYS A 25 -11.62 -11.17 8.54
C LYS A 25 -10.13 -11.33 8.86
N TYR A 26 -9.35 -11.88 7.95
CA TYR A 26 -7.92 -12.10 8.13
C TYR A 26 -7.12 -10.79 8.29
N ARG A 27 -7.64 -9.64 7.83
CA ARG A 27 -7.04 -8.32 8.03
C ARG A 27 -7.00 -7.95 9.50
N GLY A 28 -8.04 -8.31 10.25
CA GLY A 28 -8.17 -7.99 11.67
C GLY A 28 -8.60 -9.20 12.50
N PRO A 29 -7.66 -10.10 12.83
CA PRO A 29 -7.98 -11.36 13.50
C PRO A 29 -8.29 -11.23 15.00
N ASP A 30 -8.00 -10.07 15.63
CA ASP A 30 -8.03 -9.93 17.09
C ASP A 30 -9.46 -9.78 17.63
N ASN A 31 -10.35 -9.08 16.91
CA ASN A 31 -11.75 -8.89 17.29
C ASN A 31 -12.62 -8.69 16.05
N SER A 32 -13.90 -9.10 16.12
CA SER A 32 -14.90 -8.83 15.08
C SER A 32 -16.21 -8.41 15.74
N LYS A 33 -16.84 -7.35 15.21
CA LYS A 33 -18.10 -6.83 15.74
C LYS A 33 -18.97 -6.26 14.63
N SER A 34 -20.21 -6.75 14.55
CA SER A 34 -21.26 -6.25 13.66
C SER A 34 -22.26 -5.42 14.44
N VAL A 35 -22.78 -4.35 13.84
CA VAL A 35 -23.83 -3.49 14.43
C VAL A 35 -24.78 -3.02 13.35
N ILE A 36 -26.08 -3.11 13.63
CA ILE A 36 -27.12 -2.38 12.88
C ILE A 36 -27.40 -1.09 13.64
N VAL A 37 -27.05 0.05 13.06
CA VAL A 37 -27.18 1.37 13.71
C VAL A 37 -28.51 2.03 13.39
N ASP A 38 -29.06 1.72 12.21
CA ASP A 38 -30.38 2.13 11.74
C ASP A 38 -30.99 0.98 10.94
N GLU A 39 -32.32 0.98 10.71
CA GLU A 39 -33.00 -0.12 10.02
C GLU A 39 -32.35 -0.54 8.70
N ASN A 40 -31.65 0.39 8.03
CA ASN A 40 -31.02 0.22 6.73
C ASN A 40 -29.49 0.35 6.74
N ILE A 41 -28.86 0.48 7.92
CA ILE A 41 -27.42 0.72 8.04
C ILE A 41 -26.75 -0.39 8.83
N PHE A 42 -25.87 -1.13 8.19
CA PHE A 42 -25.09 -2.20 8.77
C PHE A 42 -23.59 -1.89 8.72
N PHE A 43 -22.91 -2.07 9.85
CA PHE A 43 -21.46 -2.02 9.98
C PHE A 43 -20.92 -3.36 10.45
N ASP A 44 -19.82 -3.80 9.87
CA ASP A 44 -19.01 -4.88 10.40
C ASP A 44 -17.53 -4.49 10.38
N PHE A 45 -16.83 -4.86 11.44
CA PHE A 45 -15.45 -4.47 11.66
C PHE A 45 -14.61 -5.64 12.16
N HIS A 46 -13.48 -5.87 11.50
CA HIS A 46 -12.47 -6.84 11.91
C HIS A 46 -11.21 -6.09 12.34
N ARG A 47 -10.87 -6.20 13.62
CA ARG A 47 -9.81 -5.43 14.26
C ARG A 47 -8.48 -6.16 14.27
N LEU A 48 -7.41 -5.47 13.84
CA LEU A 48 -6.03 -5.71 14.24
C LEU A 48 -5.66 -4.64 15.26
N SER A 49 -5.42 -5.03 16.52
CA SER A 49 -5.14 -4.09 17.60
C SER A 49 -3.68 -3.67 17.56
N ILE A 50 -3.41 -2.42 17.18
CA ILE A 50 -2.07 -1.82 17.13
C ILE A 50 -1.91 -0.79 18.24
N ILE A 51 -2.91 0.07 18.43
CA ILE A 51 -2.98 1.13 19.45
C ILE A 51 -4.31 1.00 20.19
N GLY A 52 -4.29 1.30 21.51
CA GLY A 52 -5.48 1.21 22.34
C GLY A 52 -5.99 -0.23 22.45
N ASN A 53 -5.15 -1.15 22.88
CA ASN A 53 -5.44 -2.61 22.93
C ASN A 53 -6.61 -2.99 23.84
N SER A 54 -7.22 -2.05 24.58
CA SER A 54 -8.41 -2.30 25.40
C SER A 54 -9.67 -2.50 24.53
N GLU A 55 -10.72 -3.05 25.14
CA GLU A 55 -12.04 -3.19 24.50
C GLU A 55 -12.66 -1.85 24.11
N LEU A 56 -12.28 -0.74 24.78
CA LEU A 56 -12.76 0.60 24.48
C LEU A 56 -12.35 1.07 23.06
N GLY A 57 -11.23 0.55 22.54
CA GLY A 57 -10.80 0.80 21.17
C GLY A 57 -11.49 -0.06 20.11
N ASN A 58 -12.45 -0.94 20.49
CA ASN A 58 -13.19 -1.75 19.52
C ASN A 58 -14.15 -0.90 18.69
N GLN A 59 -14.31 -1.28 17.44
CA GLN A 59 -15.18 -0.63 16.47
C GLN A 59 -16.27 -1.61 16.00
N PRO A 60 -17.43 -1.16 15.52
CA PRO A 60 -17.84 0.24 15.31
C PRO A 60 -17.82 1.03 16.60
N MET A 61 -17.23 2.24 16.56
CA MET A 61 -17.00 3.08 17.72
C MET A 61 -18.04 4.18 17.82
N MET A 62 -18.52 4.40 19.04
CA MET A 62 -19.39 5.51 19.45
C MET A 62 -18.78 6.14 20.70
N ILE A 63 -19.01 7.44 20.92
CA ILE A 63 -18.54 8.16 22.10
C ILE A 63 -19.73 8.81 22.84
N ASN A 64 -19.63 8.91 24.16
CA ASN A 64 -20.71 9.47 25.00
C ASN A 64 -21.01 10.94 24.67
N GLU A 65 -19.99 11.70 24.24
CA GLU A 65 -20.10 13.11 23.87
C GLU A 65 -20.84 13.34 22.57
N ALA A 66 -20.93 12.31 21.70
CA ALA A 66 -21.66 12.32 20.44
C ALA A 66 -22.27 10.94 20.13
N PRO A 67 -23.27 10.47 20.91
CA PRO A 67 -23.81 9.12 20.83
C PRO A 67 -24.58 8.83 19.51
N HIS A 68 -24.83 9.87 18.72
CA HIS A 68 -25.46 9.78 17.40
C HIS A 68 -24.45 9.50 16.28
N LEU A 69 -23.16 9.44 16.60
CA LEU A 69 -22.10 9.18 15.63
C LEU A 69 -21.56 7.76 15.78
N THR A 70 -21.39 7.09 14.66
CA THR A 70 -20.76 5.78 14.59
C THR A 70 -19.66 5.79 13.54
N VAL A 71 -18.47 5.30 13.87
CA VAL A 71 -17.34 5.23 12.93
C VAL A 71 -16.71 3.84 12.91
N VAL A 72 -16.28 3.42 11.72
CA VAL A 72 -15.30 2.38 11.48
C VAL A 72 -14.13 2.95 10.68
N CYS A 73 -12.91 2.64 11.08
CA CYS A 73 -11.70 3.14 10.45
C CYS A 73 -10.64 2.04 10.33
N ASN A 74 -10.18 1.80 9.12
CA ASN A 74 -8.95 1.06 8.87
C ASN A 74 -7.84 2.07 8.63
N GLY A 75 -6.95 2.28 9.60
CA GLY A 75 -5.90 3.28 9.46
C GLY A 75 -5.20 3.61 10.76
N GLU A 76 -4.32 4.59 10.66
CA GLU A 76 -3.57 5.22 11.76
C GLU A 76 -3.59 6.73 11.58
N ILE A 77 -4.02 7.47 12.60
CA ILE A 77 -4.03 8.93 12.62
C ILE A 77 -2.84 9.40 13.46
N TYR A 78 -1.75 9.73 12.81
CA TYR A 78 -0.48 10.00 13.48
C TYR A 78 -0.51 11.23 14.39
N ASN A 79 -1.26 12.28 14.03
CA ASN A 79 -1.36 13.52 14.76
C ASN A 79 -2.56 13.59 15.74
N TYR A 80 -3.15 12.45 16.12
CA TYR A 80 -4.37 12.44 16.96
C TYR A 80 -4.20 13.12 18.32
N LYS A 81 -3.01 13.00 18.95
CA LYS A 81 -2.70 13.67 20.23
C LYS A 81 -2.59 15.18 20.09
N ASP A 82 -1.95 15.64 19.01
CA ASP A 82 -1.80 17.09 18.75
C ASP A 82 -3.15 17.72 18.46
N LEU A 83 -3.99 17.04 17.68
CA LEU A 83 -5.37 17.45 17.41
C LEU A 83 -6.22 17.45 18.70
N ALA A 84 -6.07 16.45 19.56
CA ALA A 84 -6.75 16.41 20.84
C ALA A 84 -6.37 17.62 21.71
N ASN A 85 -5.09 17.95 21.77
CA ASN A 85 -4.60 19.14 22.50
C ASN A 85 -5.12 20.43 21.86
N GLN A 86 -5.02 20.58 20.54
CA GLN A 86 -5.44 21.78 19.81
C GLN A 86 -6.93 22.09 19.99
N TYR A 87 -7.77 21.06 20.02
CA TYR A 87 -9.23 21.21 20.13
C TYR A 87 -9.77 20.98 21.54
N ASN A 88 -8.92 20.84 22.56
CA ASN A 88 -9.28 20.54 23.95
C ASN A 88 -10.22 19.32 24.05
N ILE A 89 -9.80 18.21 23.44
CA ILE A 89 -10.51 16.92 23.43
C ILE A 89 -9.86 15.99 24.46
N ASN A 90 -10.69 15.37 25.30
CA ASN A 90 -10.24 14.34 26.23
C ASN A 90 -10.54 12.95 25.64
N LEU A 91 -9.53 12.32 25.04
CA LEU A 91 -9.62 10.97 24.50
C LEU A 91 -9.74 9.94 25.61
N LYS A 92 -10.63 8.95 25.45
CA LYS A 92 -10.99 7.97 26.49
C LYS A 92 -10.69 6.53 26.09
N THR A 93 -10.68 6.22 24.78
CA THR A 93 -10.55 4.84 24.31
C THR A 93 -9.10 4.39 24.16
N GLY A 94 -8.16 5.34 24.13
CA GLY A 94 -6.76 5.09 23.79
C GLY A 94 -6.52 4.82 22.29
N SER A 95 -7.58 4.74 21.49
CA SER A 95 -7.49 4.58 20.03
C SER A 95 -7.38 5.94 19.35
N ASP A 96 -6.50 6.04 18.38
CA ASP A 96 -6.34 7.21 17.51
C ASP A 96 -7.59 7.51 16.67
N THR A 97 -8.39 6.49 16.32
CA THR A 97 -9.65 6.63 15.57
C THR A 97 -10.68 7.51 16.30
N GLU A 98 -10.67 7.53 17.63
CA GLU A 98 -11.59 8.33 18.45
C GLU A 98 -11.62 9.81 18.05
N ILE A 99 -10.47 10.35 17.64
CA ILE A 99 -10.33 11.77 17.26
C ILE A 99 -11.26 12.15 16.09
N ILE A 100 -11.58 11.21 15.19
CA ILE A 100 -12.45 11.46 14.02
C ILE A 100 -13.85 11.87 14.46
N LEU A 101 -14.42 11.17 15.47
CA LEU A 101 -15.76 11.47 15.99
C LEU A 101 -15.81 12.86 16.64
N HIS A 102 -14.82 13.17 17.45
CA HIS A 102 -14.75 14.47 18.12
C HIS A 102 -14.57 15.63 17.16
N LEU A 103 -13.66 15.48 16.16
CA LEU A 103 -13.44 16.53 15.16
C LEU A 103 -14.66 16.73 14.29
N TYR A 104 -15.27 15.65 13.77
CA TYR A 104 -16.48 15.75 12.98
C TYR A 104 -17.58 16.51 13.72
N ASN A 105 -17.82 16.18 14.99
CA ASN A 105 -18.82 16.84 15.83
C ASN A 105 -18.53 18.33 16.07
N LYS A 106 -17.25 18.74 16.04
CA LYS A 106 -16.83 20.15 16.30
C LYS A 106 -16.71 20.99 15.03
N ILE A 107 -16.18 20.45 13.96
CA ILE A 107 -15.74 21.21 12.78
C ILE A 107 -16.24 20.66 11.43
N GLY A 108 -17.07 19.60 11.45
CA GLY A 108 -17.64 18.96 10.26
C GLY A 108 -16.64 18.15 9.46
N ILE A 109 -17.16 17.42 8.43
CA ILE A 109 -16.38 16.39 7.73
C ILE A 109 -15.17 16.97 6.96
N GLU A 110 -15.37 18.06 6.20
CA GLU A 110 -14.30 18.64 5.37
C GLU A 110 -13.09 19.10 6.18
N ASN A 111 -13.33 19.83 7.29
CA ASN A 111 -12.26 20.31 8.16
C ASN A 111 -11.61 19.15 8.91
N THR A 112 -12.37 18.12 9.28
CA THR A 112 -11.83 16.92 9.90
C THR A 112 -10.80 16.26 8.98
N VAL A 113 -11.17 15.88 7.77
CA VAL A 113 -10.24 15.16 6.87
C VAL A 113 -9.01 15.99 6.47
N LYS A 114 -9.17 17.33 6.36
CA LYS A 114 -8.05 18.25 6.10
C LYS A 114 -7.06 18.32 7.28
N ALA A 115 -7.56 18.20 8.50
CA ALA A 115 -6.73 18.23 9.72
C ALA A 115 -5.98 16.92 9.96
N LEU A 116 -6.49 15.78 9.48
CA LEU A 116 -5.86 14.49 9.71
C LEU A 116 -4.49 14.37 9.01
N ASP A 117 -3.49 13.92 9.75
CA ASP A 117 -2.23 13.41 9.23
C ASP A 117 -2.16 11.92 9.55
N GLY A 118 -2.31 11.08 8.52
CA GLY A 118 -2.43 9.65 8.70
C GLY A 118 -2.65 8.90 7.40
N VAL A 119 -2.78 7.60 7.53
CA VAL A 119 -3.21 6.69 6.46
C VAL A 119 -4.51 6.03 6.90
N PHE A 120 -5.57 6.22 6.14
CA PHE A 120 -6.89 5.81 6.59
C PHE A 120 -7.90 5.56 5.46
N MET A 121 -8.84 4.69 5.76
CA MET A 121 -10.15 4.58 5.13
C MET A 121 -11.16 4.46 6.24
N PHE A 122 -12.11 5.38 6.34
CA PHE A 122 -13.17 5.32 7.34
C PHE A 122 -14.57 5.51 6.75
N VAL A 123 -15.56 5.01 7.48
CA VAL A 123 -16.97 5.25 7.25
C VAL A 123 -17.58 5.78 8.56
N LEU A 124 -18.20 6.95 8.50
CA LEU A 124 -18.84 7.63 9.62
C LEU A 124 -20.33 7.85 9.32
N TYR A 125 -21.20 7.41 10.21
CA TYR A 125 -22.63 7.65 10.13
C TYR A 125 -23.07 8.64 11.19
N ASP A 126 -23.83 9.66 10.78
CA ASP A 126 -24.51 10.61 11.65
C ASP A 126 -26.02 10.31 11.65
N GLU A 127 -26.51 9.77 12.76
CA GLU A 127 -27.90 9.39 12.92
C GLU A 127 -28.86 10.60 12.92
N LYS A 128 -28.41 11.76 13.43
CA LYS A 128 -29.21 13.00 13.45
C LYS A 128 -29.43 13.54 12.04
N MET A 129 -28.39 13.50 11.22
CA MET A 129 -28.44 13.97 9.84
C MET A 129 -28.92 12.89 8.86
N LYS A 130 -29.01 11.62 9.31
CA LYS A 130 -29.27 10.44 8.47
C LYS A 130 -28.28 10.32 7.30
N THR A 131 -27.03 10.75 7.52
CA THR A 131 -26.00 10.85 6.49
C THR A 131 -24.79 9.98 6.84
N THR A 132 -24.27 9.31 5.82
CA THR A 132 -22.98 8.62 5.92
C THR A 132 -21.93 9.39 5.14
N PHE A 133 -20.79 9.60 5.76
CA PHE A 133 -19.58 10.10 5.12
C PHE A 133 -18.52 9.01 5.12
N SER A 134 -17.75 8.94 4.04
CA SER A 134 -16.58 8.10 3.98
C SER A 134 -15.41 8.88 3.41
N ALA A 135 -14.21 8.62 3.88
CA ALA A 135 -13.03 9.30 3.35
C ALA A 135 -11.82 8.37 3.34
N ARG A 136 -10.96 8.58 2.34
CA ARG A 136 -9.72 7.82 2.14
C ARG A 136 -8.52 8.76 2.11
N ASP A 137 -7.41 8.31 2.67
CA ASP A 137 -6.16 9.08 2.72
C ASP A 137 -5.68 9.58 1.34
N PRO A 138 -4.81 10.61 1.28
CA PRO A 138 -4.41 11.28 0.04
C PRO A 138 -3.85 10.39 -1.05
N TYR A 139 -3.13 9.31 -0.68
CA TYR A 139 -2.45 8.42 -1.64
C TYR A 139 -3.12 7.04 -1.74
N GLY A 140 -4.18 6.80 -0.94
CA GLY A 140 -4.88 5.53 -0.89
C GLY A 140 -4.03 4.41 -0.30
N VAL A 141 -3.18 4.73 0.67
CA VAL A 141 -2.35 3.76 1.39
C VAL A 141 -3.22 2.70 2.05
N ARG A 142 -4.35 3.12 2.64
CA ARG A 142 -5.35 2.15 3.10
C ARG A 142 -6.36 1.87 1.99
N PRO A 143 -6.65 0.59 1.72
CA PRO A 143 -7.59 0.23 0.67
C PRO A 143 -9.03 0.55 1.07
N GLY A 144 -9.83 0.87 0.04
CA GLY A 144 -11.27 1.04 0.13
C GLY A 144 -11.91 0.84 -1.22
N PHE A 145 -13.09 0.22 -1.23
CA PHE A 145 -13.91 -0.03 -2.41
C PHE A 145 -15.32 0.45 -2.16
N TYR A 146 -15.90 1.06 -3.18
CA TYR A 146 -17.30 1.45 -3.23
C TYR A 146 -18.02 0.47 -4.17
N GLY A 147 -19.13 -0.08 -3.70
CA GLY A 147 -19.96 -0.98 -4.47
C GLY A 147 -21.42 -0.51 -4.49
N SER A 148 -22.12 -0.79 -5.59
CA SER A 148 -23.57 -0.56 -5.70
C SER A 148 -24.28 -1.76 -6.33
N THR A 149 -25.54 -1.97 -5.90
CA THR A 149 -26.45 -2.95 -6.48
C THR A 149 -27.32 -2.32 -7.56
N VAL A 150 -28.04 -3.13 -8.34
CA VAL A 150 -29.04 -2.63 -9.31
C VAL A 150 -30.21 -1.91 -8.64
N ASP A 151 -30.51 -2.25 -7.39
CA ASP A 151 -31.59 -1.67 -6.60
C ASP A 151 -31.17 -0.36 -5.91
N GLY A 152 -29.93 0.07 -6.09
CA GLY A 152 -29.38 1.31 -5.53
C GLY A 152 -28.80 1.19 -4.12
N ASP A 153 -28.66 -0.03 -3.58
CA ASP A 153 -27.96 -0.25 -2.31
C ASP A 153 -26.48 0.08 -2.47
N ILE A 154 -25.89 0.60 -1.40
CA ILE A 154 -24.49 1.00 -1.36
C ILE A 154 -23.73 0.17 -0.35
N SER A 155 -22.52 -0.22 -0.70
CA SER A 155 -21.59 -0.86 0.23
C SER A 155 -20.18 -0.30 0.08
N ILE A 156 -19.47 -0.26 1.22
CA ILE A 156 -18.06 0.15 1.26
C ILE A 156 -17.29 -0.91 2.04
N ALA A 157 -16.19 -1.39 1.47
CA ALA A 157 -15.36 -2.40 2.12
C ALA A 157 -13.86 -2.12 1.91
N SER A 158 -13.04 -2.67 2.80
CA SER A 158 -11.58 -2.61 2.65
C SER A 158 -11.09 -3.31 1.39
N GLU A 159 -11.77 -4.37 0.95
CA GLU A 159 -11.37 -5.16 -0.23
C GLU A 159 -12.58 -5.51 -1.10
N ALA A 160 -12.35 -5.58 -2.42
CA ALA A 160 -13.41 -5.81 -3.40
C ALA A 160 -14.09 -7.17 -3.24
N LYS A 161 -13.34 -8.21 -2.82
CA LYS A 161 -13.90 -9.57 -2.62
C LYS A 161 -15.05 -9.61 -1.61
N ALA A 162 -15.09 -8.67 -0.67
CA ALA A 162 -16.22 -8.53 0.25
C ALA A 162 -17.48 -7.97 -0.41
N LEU A 163 -17.36 -7.38 -1.60
CA LEU A 163 -18.46 -6.81 -2.37
C LEU A 163 -18.89 -7.70 -3.54
N THR A 164 -18.00 -8.61 -3.96
CA THR A 164 -18.31 -9.55 -5.05
C THR A 164 -19.41 -10.52 -4.64
N GLY A 165 -20.34 -10.77 -5.57
CA GLY A 165 -21.47 -11.69 -5.39
C GLY A 165 -22.79 -11.01 -5.02
N PHE A 166 -22.75 -9.70 -4.63
CA PHE A 166 -23.99 -8.93 -4.46
C PHE A 166 -23.95 -7.53 -5.08
N CYS A 167 -22.77 -6.86 -5.15
CA CYS A 167 -22.65 -5.60 -5.88
C CYS A 167 -22.46 -5.85 -7.38
N ASN A 168 -23.15 -5.07 -8.20
CA ASN A 168 -23.07 -5.12 -9.67
C ASN A 168 -21.94 -4.23 -10.19
N SER A 169 -21.68 -3.12 -9.51
CA SER A 169 -20.57 -2.23 -9.79
C SER A 169 -19.67 -2.15 -8.57
N ILE A 170 -18.36 -2.31 -8.76
CA ILE A 170 -17.35 -2.16 -7.72
C ILE A 170 -16.22 -1.30 -8.31
N ILE A 171 -15.89 -0.22 -7.61
CA ILE A 171 -14.79 0.66 -7.98
C ILE A 171 -13.85 0.87 -6.79
N PRO A 172 -12.54 1.07 -7.00
CA PRO A 172 -11.67 1.57 -5.94
C PRO A 172 -12.18 2.92 -5.44
N PHE A 173 -12.26 3.09 -4.12
CA PHE A 173 -12.62 4.38 -3.54
C PHE A 173 -11.51 5.40 -3.86
N PRO A 174 -11.82 6.55 -4.49
CA PRO A 174 -10.80 7.50 -4.93
C PRO A 174 -9.99 8.06 -3.74
N PRO A 175 -8.65 7.99 -3.77
CA PRO A 175 -7.81 8.59 -2.73
C PRO A 175 -7.99 10.10 -2.62
N GLY A 176 -7.88 10.65 -1.39
CA GLY A 176 -8.03 12.09 -1.15
C GLY A 176 -9.44 12.62 -1.35
N ASN A 177 -10.46 11.74 -1.32
CA ASN A 177 -11.86 12.12 -1.50
C ASN A 177 -12.72 11.81 -0.28
N ILE A 178 -13.80 12.58 -0.15
CA ILE A 178 -14.95 12.31 0.71
C ILE A 178 -16.08 11.81 -0.18
N TRP A 179 -16.80 10.78 0.26
CA TRP A 179 -18.08 10.38 -0.28
C TRP A 179 -19.20 10.76 0.69
N ASP A 180 -20.28 11.33 0.17
CA ASP A 180 -21.48 11.72 0.93
C ASP A 180 -22.70 10.92 0.44
N SER A 181 -23.37 10.25 1.35
CA SER A 181 -24.54 9.40 1.04
C SER A 181 -25.79 10.17 0.60
N ASN A 182 -25.86 11.48 0.81
CA ASN A 182 -27.01 12.30 0.38
C ASN A 182 -26.90 12.70 -1.08
N SER A 183 -25.70 13.11 -1.51
CA SER A 183 -25.43 13.43 -2.91
C SER A 183 -25.04 12.21 -3.74
N CYS A 184 -24.58 11.15 -3.09
CA CYS A 184 -23.94 9.99 -3.71
C CYS A 184 -22.70 10.36 -4.56
N GLU A 185 -22.01 11.45 -4.23
CA GLU A 185 -20.88 11.99 -4.97
C GLU A 185 -19.57 11.91 -4.18
N PHE A 186 -18.46 11.84 -4.93
CA PHE A 186 -17.12 11.97 -4.42
C PHE A 186 -16.64 13.40 -4.58
N SER A 187 -16.13 14.00 -3.49
CA SER A 187 -15.58 15.36 -3.48
C SER A 187 -14.14 15.34 -3.00
N PRO A 188 -13.19 15.88 -3.77
CA PRO A 188 -11.79 15.93 -3.36
C PRO A 188 -11.60 16.88 -2.18
N TYR A 189 -10.90 16.43 -1.13
CA TYR A 189 -10.48 17.27 0.00
C TYR A 189 -8.98 17.56 0.00
N TYR A 190 -8.23 16.84 -0.83
CA TYR A 190 -6.79 16.95 -0.93
C TYR A 190 -6.37 17.36 -2.34
N GLU A 191 -5.68 18.50 -2.44
CA GLU A 191 -5.12 18.99 -3.69
C GLU A 191 -3.74 18.34 -3.92
N ARG A 192 -3.58 17.69 -5.07
CA ARG A 192 -2.36 16.96 -5.43
C ARG A 192 -1.31 17.81 -6.16
N GLY A 193 -1.67 19.02 -6.57
CA GLY A 193 -0.76 19.92 -7.26
C GLY A 193 0.34 20.44 -6.33
N VAL A 194 1.59 20.33 -6.79
CA VAL A 194 2.76 20.79 -6.03
C VAL A 194 3.43 21.94 -6.80
N LYS A 195 3.67 23.06 -6.10
CA LYS A 195 4.44 24.17 -6.68
C LYS A 195 5.92 23.84 -6.62
N THR A 196 6.60 24.01 -7.75
CA THR A 196 8.06 23.84 -7.81
C THR A 196 8.76 24.84 -6.90
N LEU A 197 9.72 24.37 -6.14
CA LEU A 197 10.57 25.22 -5.30
C LEU A 197 11.42 26.14 -6.15
N GLU A 198 11.38 27.43 -5.86
CA GLU A 198 12.24 28.43 -6.49
C GLU A 198 13.45 28.72 -5.60
N ASN A 199 14.63 28.83 -6.22
CA ASN A 199 15.85 29.37 -5.59
C ASN A 199 16.36 28.63 -4.32
N GLN A 200 16.05 27.33 -4.12
CA GLN A 200 16.70 26.54 -3.07
C GLN A 200 18.01 25.93 -3.58
N ASN A 201 19.05 26.02 -2.73
CA ASN A 201 20.33 25.38 -3.03
C ASN A 201 20.31 23.89 -2.59
N GLU A 202 21.16 23.08 -3.22
CA GLU A 202 21.24 21.64 -3.00
C GLU A 202 21.42 21.26 -1.50
N PRO A 203 22.32 21.88 -0.72
CA PRO A 203 22.48 21.53 0.71
C PRO A 203 21.20 21.66 1.52
N ILE A 204 20.37 22.67 1.27
CA ILE A 204 19.07 22.84 1.96
C ILE A 204 18.11 21.73 1.54
N ILE A 205 18.08 21.39 0.24
CA ILE A 205 17.24 20.31 -0.28
C ILE A 205 17.61 18.97 0.36
N LEU A 206 18.90 18.64 0.42
CA LEU A 206 19.40 17.41 1.03
C LEU A 206 19.05 17.32 2.52
N ASP A 207 19.22 18.42 3.26
CA ASP A 207 18.88 18.46 4.69
C ASP A 207 17.37 18.31 4.95
N ASN A 208 16.53 18.90 4.11
CA ASN A 208 15.07 18.75 4.22
C ASN A 208 14.61 17.33 3.86
N ILE A 209 15.15 16.71 2.80
CA ILE A 209 14.85 15.29 2.45
C ILE A 209 15.13 14.41 3.67
N LYS A 210 16.32 14.56 4.26
CA LYS A 210 16.75 13.84 5.46
C LYS A 210 15.77 14.04 6.62
N LYS A 211 15.53 15.30 7.02
CA LYS A 211 14.64 15.64 8.15
C LYS A 211 13.24 15.10 7.98
N LEU A 212 12.66 15.24 6.77
CA LEU A 212 11.31 14.79 6.50
C LEU A 212 11.18 13.27 6.51
N LEU A 213 12.19 12.53 6.03
CA LEU A 213 12.14 11.07 6.07
C LEU A 213 12.30 10.55 7.51
N PHE A 214 13.20 11.15 8.33
CA PHE A 214 13.29 10.82 9.75
C PHE A 214 11.96 11.10 10.48
N ALA A 215 11.38 12.28 10.30
CA ALA A 215 10.08 12.62 10.90
C ALA A 215 8.96 11.69 10.44
N SER A 216 8.99 11.27 9.17
CA SER A 216 8.04 10.31 8.61
C SER A 216 8.13 8.93 9.30
N VAL A 217 9.34 8.45 9.57
CA VAL A 217 9.54 7.20 10.32
C VAL A 217 9.12 7.38 11.77
N GLU A 218 9.60 8.45 12.44
CA GLU A 218 9.36 8.71 13.86
C GLU A 218 7.87 8.69 14.21
N LYS A 219 7.02 9.44 13.48
CA LYS A 219 5.59 9.44 13.75
C LYS A 219 4.91 8.09 13.50
N ARG A 220 5.50 7.23 12.67
CA ARG A 220 5.04 5.87 12.39
C ARG A 220 5.56 4.84 13.39
N MET A 221 6.42 5.22 14.36
CA MET A 221 6.85 4.33 15.44
C MET A 221 5.76 4.09 16.49
N MET A 222 4.67 4.86 16.48
CA MET A 222 3.60 4.67 17.44
C MET A 222 2.95 3.28 17.29
N SER A 223 3.13 2.42 18.26
CA SER A 223 2.61 1.05 18.31
C SER A 223 2.72 0.48 19.72
N GLU A 224 1.71 -0.26 20.15
CA GLU A 224 1.76 -1.11 21.35
C GLU A 224 2.17 -2.55 21.00
N ARG A 225 2.39 -2.83 19.71
CA ARG A 225 2.78 -4.15 19.18
C ARG A 225 4.21 -4.13 18.69
N GLU A 226 4.83 -5.31 18.62
CA GLU A 226 6.20 -5.44 18.14
C GLU A 226 6.31 -4.98 16.68
N ILE A 227 7.37 -4.18 16.43
CA ILE A 227 7.70 -3.62 15.12
C ILE A 227 8.81 -4.44 14.47
N GLY A 228 8.68 -4.70 13.18
CA GLY A 228 9.73 -5.26 12.32
C GLY A 228 9.85 -4.48 11.02
N ALA A 229 10.83 -4.82 10.19
CA ALA A 229 11.03 -4.21 8.89
C ALA A 229 11.37 -5.25 7.81
N LEU A 230 10.83 -5.08 6.60
CA LEU A 230 11.29 -5.81 5.42
C LEU A 230 12.65 -5.24 4.99
N LEU A 231 13.57 -6.12 4.64
CA LEU A 231 14.95 -5.76 4.29
C LEU A 231 15.39 -6.56 3.06
N SER A 232 15.29 -5.99 1.87
CA SER A 232 15.74 -6.62 0.62
C SER A 232 17.23 -6.35 0.31
N GLY A 233 17.90 -5.48 1.09
CA GLY A 233 19.24 -5.02 0.77
C GLY A 233 19.32 -4.01 -0.38
N GLY A 234 18.19 -3.59 -0.93
CA GLY A 234 18.07 -2.41 -1.79
C GLY A 234 18.10 -1.12 -0.97
N LEU A 235 18.33 0.04 -1.63
CA LEU A 235 18.43 1.34 -0.98
C LEU A 235 17.26 1.63 -0.04
N ASP A 236 16.04 1.50 -0.56
CA ASP A 236 14.82 2.00 0.10
C ASP A 236 14.52 1.24 1.39
N SER A 237 14.45 -0.10 1.30
CA SER A 237 14.20 -0.96 2.47
C SER A 237 15.32 -0.84 3.50
N SER A 238 16.57 -0.73 3.04
CA SER A 238 17.74 -0.60 3.93
C SER A 238 17.74 0.73 4.67
N LEU A 239 17.39 1.83 3.98
CA LEU A 239 17.32 3.16 4.58
C LEU A 239 16.20 3.23 5.64
N ILE A 240 15.01 2.70 5.31
CA ILE A 240 13.92 2.64 6.27
C ILE A 240 14.31 1.77 7.48
N ALA A 241 14.84 0.57 7.27
CA ALA A 241 15.27 -0.31 8.36
C ALA A 241 16.32 0.35 9.27
N ALA A 242 17.28 1.08 8.70
CA ALA A 242 18.31 1.80 9.45
C ALA A 242 17.71 2.93 10.29
N ILE A 243 16.81 3.72 9.73
CA ILE A 243 16.14 4.80 10.47
C ILE A 243 15.24 4.23 11.58
N VAL A 244 14.44 3.19 11.29
CA VAL A 244 13.61 2.51 12.30
C VAL A 244 14.49 1.96 13.43
N SER A 245 15.62 1.33 13.11
CA SER A 245 16.56 0.80 14.10
C SER A 245 17.09 1.90 15.01
N SER A 246 17.33 3.12 14.49
CA SER A 246 17.81 4.26 15.30
C SER A 246 16.79 4.79 16.32
N PHE A 247 15.50 4.55 16.10
CA PHE A 247 14.42 4.89 17.03
C PHE A 247 14.02 3.73 17.95
N SER A 248 14.52 2.53 17.70
CA SER A 248 14.12 1.33 18.43
C SER A 248 14.96 1.17 19.70
N GLU A 249 14.31 1.00 20.85
CA GLU A 249 14.99 0.69 22.13
C GLU A 249 15.52 -0.76 22.17
N ARG A 250 14.91 -1.63 21.35
CA ARG A 250 15.27 -3.04 21.24
C ARG A 250 15.85 -3.33 19.85
N LYS A 251 16.59 -4.40 19.74
CA LYS A 251 17.11 -4.88 18.46
C LYS A 251 15.95 -5.11 17.48
N LEU A 252 15.96 -4.36 16.37
CA LEU A 252 14.90 -4.45 15.36
C LEU A 252 14.93 -5.82 14.68
N LYS A 253 13.78 -6.49 14.57
CA LYS A 253 13.64 -7.66 13.71
C LYS A 253 13.54 -7.23 12.26
N THR A 254 14.37 -7.82 11.41
CA THR A 254 14.37 -7.56 9.96
C THR A 254 14.20 -8.87 9.19
N PHE A 255 13.52 -8.79 8.04
CA PHE A 255 13.12 -9.96 7.27
C PHE A 255 13.48 -9.80 5.81
N SER A 256 14.17 -10.81 5.26
CA SER A 256 14.45 -10.95 3.84
C SER A 256 13.97 -12.29 3.32
N ILE A 257 13.61 -12.35 2.04
CA ILE A 257 13.14 -13.55 1.38
C ILE A 257 13.76 -13.68 -0.01
N GLY A 258 14.11 -14.89 -0.40
CA GLY A 258 14.62 -15.18 -1.73
C GLY A 258 14.82 -16.66 -1.95
N MET A 259 15.12 -17.01 -3.19
CA MET A 259 15.54 -18.35 -3.57
C MET A 259 17.04 -18.51 -3.31
N GLN A 260 17.51 -19.74 -3.31
CA GLN A 260 18.95 -20.02 -3.18
C GLN A 260 19.76 -19.23 -4.22
N GLY A 261 20.80 -18.54 -3.76
CA GLY A 261 21.66 -17.70 -4.61
C GLY A 261 21.07 -16.32 -4.94
N SER A 262 20.03 -15.89 -4.23
CA SER A 262 19.47 -14.54 -4.34
C SER A 262 20.49 -13.48 -3.93
N ILE A 263 20.70 -12.50 -4.81
CA ILE A 263 21.58 -11.35 -4.55
C ILE A 263 21.02 -10.49 -3.41
N ASP A 264 19.72 -10.34 -3.34
CA ASP A 264 19.06 -9.53 -2.31
C ASP A 264 19.30 -10.10 -0.90
N LEU A 265 19.34 -11.44 -0.74
CA LEU A 265 19.66 -12.07 0.56
C LEU A 265 21.06 -11.71 1.03
N GLU A 266 22.06 -11.67 0.14
CA GLU A 266 23.44 -11.30 0.48
C GLU A 266 23.56 -9.84 0.91
N TYR A 267 22.88 -8.93 0.19
CA TYR A 267 22.86 -7.51 0.53
C TYR A 267 22.06 -7.26 1.82
N ALA A 268 20.94 -7.92 2.01
CA ALA A 268 20.16 -7.85 3.25
C ALA A 268 20.96 -8.28 4.46
N LEU A 269 21.70 -9.41 4.37
CA LEU A 269 22.61 -9.88 5.42
C LEU A 269 23.73 -8.86 5.70
N THR A 270 24.26 -8.20 4.67
CA THR A 270 25.27 -7.15 4.83
C THR A 270 24.71 -5.96 5.62
N VAL A 271 23.52 -5.49 5.26
CA VAL A 271 22.88 -4.36 5.96
C VAL A 271 22.53 -4.75 7.39
N SER A 272 21.93 -5.93 7.60
CA SER A 272 21.50 -6.38 8.92
C SER A 272 22.64 -6.44 9.94
N LYS A 273 23.84 -6.89 9.49
CA LYS A 273 25.04 -6.88 10.31
C LYS A 273 25.55 -5.47 10.60
N TYR A 274 25.42 -4.56 9.64
CA TYR A 274 25.89 -3.19 9.78
C TYR A 274 25.05 -2.38 10.76
N ILE A 275 23.71 -2.51 10.68
CA ILE A 275 22.76 -1.80 11.57
C ILE A 275 22.38 -2.63 12.81
N ASP A 276 23.02 -3.77 13.03
CA ASP A 276 22.86 -4.68 14.18
C ASP A 276 21.41 -5.08 14.46
N THR A 277 20.75 -5.71 13.48
CA THR A 277 19.37 -6.21 13.62
C THR A 277 19.30 -7.70 13.91
N ASP A 278 18.17 -8.15 14.49
CA ASP A 278 17.78 -9.56 14.59
C ASP A 278 17.20 -9.98 13.24
N HIS A 279 18.05 -10.52 12.37
CA HIS A 279 17.73 -10.76 10.96
C HIS A 279 17.27 -12.17 10.69
N HIS A 280 16.08 -12.29 10.11
CA HIS A 280 15.50 -13.53 9.61
C HIS A 280 15.67 -13.58 8.09
N GLN A 281 16.56 -14.44 7.62
CA GLN A 281 16.73 -14.73 6.20
C GLN A 281 15.89 -15.95 5.84
N ILE A 282 14.93 -15.79 4.93
CA ILE A 282 14.01 -16.83 4.52
C ILE A 282 14.39 -17.31 3.12
N GLU A 283 14.91 -18.52 3.04
CA GLU A 283 15.13 -19.20 1.76
C GLU A 283 13.92 -20.06 1.43
N ILE A 284 13.42 -19.92 0.20
CA ILE A 284 12.26 -20.66 -0.31
C ILE A 284 12.57 -21.27 -1.67
N THR A 285 11.83 -22.32 -1.97
CA THR A 285 11.93 -23.05 -3.23
C THR A 285 11.11 -22.41 -4.34
N GLU A 286 11.47 -22.72 -5.62
CA GLU A 286 10.66 -22.33 -6.77
C GLU A 286 9.21 -22.84 -6.66
N HIS A 287 9.01 -24.03 -6.10
CA HIS A 287 7.70 -24.63 -5.92
C HIS A 287 6.82 -23.82 -4.96
N GLU A 288 7.37 -23.37 -3.84
CA GLU A 288 6.63 -22.52 -2.88
C GLU A 288 6.21 -21.18 -3.50
N PHE A 289 7.08 -20.60 -4.35
CA PHE A 289 6.74 -19.39 -5.10
C PHE A 289 5.58 -19.65 -6.08
N LEU A 290 5.66 -20.73 -6.86
CA LEU A 290 4.65 -21.06 -7.87
C LEU A 290 3.29 -21.42 -7.25
N ASP A 291 3.30 -22.16 -6.13
CA ASP A 291 2.08 -22.56 -5.42
C ASP A 291 1.34 -21.38 -4.78
N ALA A 292 2.04 -20.28 -4.51
CA ALA A 292 1.43 -19.09 -3.93
C ALA A 292 0.65 -18.23 -4.94
N ILE A 293 0.82 -18.44 -6.26
CA ILE A 293 0.27 -17.55 -7.32
C ILE A 293 -1.25 -17.37 -7.18
N GLU A 294 -2.02 -18.44 -7.09
CA GLU A 294 -3.49 -18.36 -7.01
C GLU A 294 -3.95 -17.64 -5.74
N THR A 295 -3.34 -17.98 -4.60
CA THR A 295 -3.61 -17.32 -3.31
C THR A 295 -3.28 -15.84 -3.36
N VAL A 296 -2.17 -15.48 -3.99
CA VAL A 296 -1.75 -14.10 -4.12
C VAL A 296 -2.72 -13.31 -4.99
N ILE A 297 -3.09 -13.80 -6.18
CA ILE A 297 -4.06 -13.15 -7.06
C ILE A 297 -5.39 -12.91 -6.33
N TYR A 298 -5.88 -13.89 -5.58
CA TYR A 298 -7.08 -13.75 -4.75
C TYR A 298 -6.92 -12.66 -3.70
N ASN A 299 -5.79 -12.64 -2.99
CA ASN A 299 -5.56 -11.70 -1.90
C ASN A 299 -5.35 -10.26 -2.39
N ILE A 300 -4.54 -10.08 -3.44
CA ILE A 300 -4.25 -8.75 -3.98
C ILE A 300 -5.37 -8.20 -4.88
N GLU A 301 -6.28 -9.06 -5.36
CA GLU A 301 -7.38 -8.68 -6.26
C GLU A 301 -6.88 -8.05 -7.57
N SER A 302 -5.77 -8.54 -8.10
CA SER A 302 -5.14 -8.02 -9.31
C SER A 302 -4.64 -9.15 -10.21
N PHE A 303 -4.64 -8.90 -11.51
CA PHE A 303 -4.05 -9.73 -12.54
C PHE A 303 -2.93 -9.01 -13.33
N ASP A 304 -2.54 -7.82 -12.85
CA ASP A 304 -1.41 -7.10 -13.43
C ASP A 304 -0.09 -7.86 -13.20
N ILE A 305 0.70 -8.01 -14.27
CA ILE A 305 1.89 -8.87 -14.27
C ILE A 305 2.89 -8.44 -13.19
N THR A 306 3.22 -7.17 -13.16
CA THR A 306 4.22 -6.61 -12.22
C THR A 306 3.76 -6.75 -10.78
N THR A 307 2.50 -6.41 -10.54
CA THR A 307 1.88 -6.50 -9.23
C THR A 307 1.86 -7.93 -8.70
N VAL A 308 1.47 -8.92 -9.52
CA VAL A 308 1.46 -10.33 -9.11
C VAL A 308 2.87 -10.83 -8.81
N ARG A 309 3.82 -10.64 -9.75
CA ARG A 309 5.21 -11.10 -9.58
C ARG A 309 5.84 -10.61 -8.28
N ALA A 310 5.69 -9.32 -7.98
CA ALA A 310 6.26 -8.72 -6.78
C ALA A 310 5.50 -9.09 -5.49
N SER A 311 4.20 -9.38 -5.57
CA SER A 311 3.38 -9.71 -4.41
C SER A 311 3.69 -11.08 -3.81
N ILE A 312 4.18 -12.03 -4.60
CA ILE A 312 4.42 -13.40 -4.13
C ILE A 312 5.44 -13.42 -2.99
N GLY A 313 6.58 -12.76 -3.17
CA GLY A 313 7.61 -12.66 -2.14
C GLY A 313 7.10 -11.90 -0.90
N ASN A 314 6.37 -10.79 -1.10
CA ASN A 314 5.80 -10.02 0.01
C ASN A 314 4.78 -10.85 0.81
N TYR A 315 3.96 -11.64 0.15
CA TYR A 315 3.00 -12.54 0.80
C TYR A 315 3.71 -13.64 1.62
N LEU A 316 4.71 -14.29 1.03
CA LEU A 316 5.42 -15.41 1.67
C LEU A 316 6.25 -14.95 2.87
N VAL A 317 6.96 -13.81 2.79
CA VAL A 317 7.67 -13.25 3.95
C VAL A 317 6.70 -12.86 5.06
N SER A 318 5.54 -12.28 4.72
CA SER A 318 4.51 -11.92 5.69
C SER A 318 3.90 -13.14 6.37
N LYS A 319 3.71 -14.24 5.63
CA LYS A 319 3.27 -15.53 6.16
C LYS A 319 4.27 -16.07 7.18
N TYR A 320 5.57 -16.00 6.87
CA TYR A 320 6.64 -16.39 7.80
C TYR A 320 6.63 -15.54 9.07
N ILE A 321 6.55 -14.21 8.94
CA ILE A 321 6.51 -13.28 10.08
C ILE A 321 5.37 -13.62 11.02
N LYS A 322 4.14 -13.81 10.48
CA LYS A 322 2.96 -14.20 11.26
C LYS A 322 3.15 -15.49 12.03
N GLN A 323 3.82 -16.48 11.44
CA GLN A 323 3.97 -17.83 12.00
C GLN A 323 5.11 -17.93 13.02
N ASN A 324 6.14 -17.10 12.92
CA ASN A 324 7.39 -17.28 13.64
C ASN A 324 7.76 -16.11 14.57
N THR A 325 6.95 -15.03 14.60
CA THR A 325 7.25 -13.84 15.42
C THR A 325 5.97 -13.22 15.98
N ASP A 326 6.14 -12.32 16.96
CA ASP A 326 5.05 -11.51 17.52
C ASP A 326 4.89 -10.15 16.83
N CYS A 327 5.70 -9.86 15.81
CA CYS A 327 5.60 -8.63 15.02
C CYS A 327 4.20 -8.49 14.42
N LYS A 328 3.64 -7.28 14.54
CA LYS A 328 2.36 -6.90 13.92
C LYS A 328 2.50 -5.71 12.99
N VAL A 329 3.47 -4.86 13.23
CA VAL A 329 3.76 -3.68 12.42
C VAL A 329 5.03 -3.91 11.63
N ILE A 330 4.95 -3.73 10.31
CA ILE A 330 6.04 -4.03 9.38
C ILE A 330 6.34 -2.79 8.54
N PHE A 331 7.52 -2.20 8.76
CA PHE A 331 8.03 -1.12 7.93
C PHE A 331 8.59 -1.65 6.61
N ASN A 332 8.38 -0.89 5.54
CA ASN A 332 8.93 -1.20 4.23
C ASN A 332 9.32 0.08 3.46
N GLY A 333 9.97 -0.09 2.31
CA GLY A 333 10.46 0.99 1.45
C GLY A 333 9.52 1.35 0.29
N ASP A 334 8.29 0.83 0.26
CA ASP A 334 7.36 1.06 -0.84
C ASP A 334 6.99 2.54 -0.98
N GLY A 335 6.79 2.99 -2.21
CA GLY A 335 6.52 4.38 -2.56
C GLY A 335 7.77 5.22 -2.89
N SER A 336 8.98 4.72 -2.59
CA SER A 336 10.21 5.43 -2.87
C SER A 336 10.46 5.65 -4.36
N ASP A 337 10.20 4.64 -5.18
CA ASP A 337 10.43 4.72 -6.63
C ASP A 337 9.49 5.71 -7.30
N GLU A 338 8.23 5.74 -6.89
CA GLU A 338 7.22 6.64 -7.42
C GLU A 338 7.49 8.08 -7.02
N VAL A 339 7.77 8.31 -5.74
CA VAL A 339 8.00 9.67 -5.21
C VAL A 339 9.33 10.25 -5.69
N CYS A 340 10.38 9.41 -5.73
CA CYS A 340 11.73 9.89 -6.04
C CYS A 340 12.12 9.73 -7.52
N GLY A 341 11.25 9.18 -8.36
CA GLY A 341 11.55 8.92 -9.77
C GLY A 341 12.65 7.86 -9.94
N GLY A 342 12.52 6.72 -9.22
CA GLY A 342 13.57 5.71 -9.13
C GLY A 342 13.53 4.61 -10.18
N TYR A 343 12.53 4.58 -11.06
CA TYR A 343 12.43 3.56 -12.10
C TYR A 343 13.39 3.83 -13.26
N LEU A 344 14.13 2.80 -13.70
CA LEU A 344 15.18 2.95 -14.71
C LEU A 344 14.69 3.49 -16.06
N TYR A 345 13.45 3.17 -16.46
CA TYR A 345 12.89 3.71 -17.71
C TYR A 345 12.74 5.23 -17.70
N MET A 346 12.68 5.85 -16.53
CA MET A 346 12.54 7.31 -16.39
C MET A 346 13.79 8.06 -16.87
N MET A 347 14.92 7.38 -17.05
CA MET A 347 16.10 7.94 -17.71
C MET A 347 15.81 8.35 -19.18
N ASN A 348 14.84 7.69 -19.81
CA ASN A 348 14.43 7.95 -21.18
C ASN A 348 13.36 9.06 -21.30
N ALA A 349 13.03 9.76 -20.20
CA ALA A 349 12.06 10.85 -20.23
C ALA A 349 12.47 11.92 -21.25
N PRO A 350 11.59 12.34 -22.18
CA PRO A 350 11.93 13.29 -23.25
C PRO A 350 12.33 14.68 -22.74
N SER A 351 11.89 15.06 -21.55
CA SER A 351 12.25 16.32 -20.88
C SER A 351 12.03 16.24 -19.37
N ASP A 352 12.54 17.25 -18.65
CA ASP A 352 12.32 17.39 -17.20
C ASP A 352 10.83 17.48 -16.84
N GLU A 353 9.99 18.09 -17.68
CA GLU A 353 8.55 18.17 -17.47
C GLU A 353 7.88 16.80 -17.63
N HIS A 354 8.33 15.97 -18.57
CA HIS A 354 7.83 14.61 -18.74
C HIS A 354 8.22 13.75 -17.53
N PHE A 355 9.45 13.88 -17.04
CA PHE A 355 9.91 13.21 -15.83
C PHE A 355 9.04 13.61 -14.61
N GLN A 356 8.78 14.91 -14.42
CA GLN A 356 7.96 15.41 -13.31
C GLN A 356 6.52 14.86 -13.39
N ARG A 357 5.91 14.97 -14.58
CA ARG A 357 4.54 14.48 -14.79
C ARG A 357 4.44 12.98 -14.53
N GLU A 358 5.42 12.20 -14.97
CA GLU A 358 5.44 10.75 -14.70
C GLU A 358 5.52 10.44 -13.21
N THR A 359 6.38 11.15 -12.48
CA THR A 359 6.48 11.01 -11.02
C THR A 359 5.14 11.32 -10.35
N GLU A 360 4.46 12.39 -10.76
CA GLU A 360 3.14 12.75 -10.25
C GLU A 360 2.07 11.71 -10.62
N ASP A 361 2.07 11.20 -11.85
CA ASP A 361 1.15 10.15 -12.31
C ASP A 361 1.34 8.87 -11.51
N LEU A 362 2.59 8.44 -11.29
CA LEU A 362 2.91 7.26 -10.48
C LEU A 362 2.40 7.38 -9.04
N VAL A 363 2.62 8.54 -8.39
CA VAL A 363 2.11 8.79 -7.03
C VAL A 363 0.58 8.82 -7.02
N ASN A 364 -0.06 9.41 -8.04
CA ASN A 364 -1.51 9.48 -8.14
C ASN A 364 -2.17 8.10 -8.36
N GLN A 365 -1.45 7.16 -8.96
CA GLN A 365 -1.94 5.83 -9.31
C GLN A 365 -1.40 4.73 -8.38
N ILE A 366 -0.56 5.07 -7.41
CA ILE A 366 0.15 4.10 -6.56
C ILE A 366 -0.80 3.13 -5.84
N TYR A 367 -2.02 3.57 -5.53
CA TYR A 367 -3.05 2.76 -4.87
C TYR A 367 -3.60 1.61 -5.73
N LEU A 368 -3.29 1.61 -7.03
CA LEU A 368 -3.67 0.56 -7.98
C LEU A 368 -2.59 -0.53 -8.11
N PHE A 369 -1.34 -0.21 -7.75
CA PHE A 369 -0.16 -1.05 -7.99
C PHE A 369 0.64 -1.30 -6.70
N ASP A 370 1.64 -0.46 -6.38
CA ASP A 370 2.60 -0.75 -5.32
C ASP A 370 2.00 -0.74 -3.92
N VAL A 371 1.16 0.24 -3.61
CA VAL A 371 0.50 0.28 -2.30
C VAL A 371 -0.57 -0.80 -2.17
N LEU A 372 -1.27 -1.12 -3.27
CA LEU A 372 -2.18 -2.26 -3.31
C LEU A 372 -1.43 -3.55 -2.96
N ARG A 373 -0.29 -3.77 -3.61
CA ARG A 373 0.59 -4.92 -3.38
C ARG A 373 1.07 -4.97 -1.93
N SER A 374 1.62 -3.86 -1.44
CA SER A 374 2.14 -3.72 -0.09
C SER A 374 1.08 -4.01 0.97
N ASP A 375 -0.04 -3.30 0.92
CA ASP A 375 -1.13 -3.47 1.88
C ASP A 375 -1.65 -4.91 1.88
N ARG A 376 -2.06 -5.44 0.73
CA ARG A 376 -2.78 -6.72 0.69
C ARG A 376 -1.92 -7.94 0.94
N SER A 377 -0.66 -7.94 0.47
CA SER A 377 0.25 -9.04 0.75
C SER A 377 0.56 -9.15 2.23
N ILE A 378 0.70 -8.02 2.92
CA ILE A 378 1.02 -7.95 4.36
C ILE A 378 -0.23 -8.19 5.19
N SER A 379 -1.34 -7.50 4.89
CA SER A 379 -2.58 -7.60 5.66
C SER A 379 -3.28 -8.95 5.54
N SER A 380 -3.10 -9.68 4.44
CA SER A 380 -3.62 -11.05 4.29
C SER A 380 -3.06 -12.02 5.32
N ASN A 381 -2.00 -11.62 6.01
CA ASN A 381 -1.40 -12.34 7.12
C ASN A 381 -1.69 -11.73 8.50
N GLY A 382 -2.62 -10.75 8.60
CA GLY A 382 -2.95 -10.08 9.86
C GLY A 382 -1.80 -9.23 10.40
N LEU A 383 -1.07 -8.57 9.52
CA LEU A 383 0.01 -7.63 9.81
C LEU A 383 -0.33 -6.24 9.28
N GLU A 384 0.38 -5.22 9.74
CA GLU A 384 0.23 -3.84 9.30
C GLU A 384 1.48 -3.33 8.57
N ALA A 385 1.33 -2.93 7.30
CA ALA A 385 2.36 -2.24 6.55
C ALA A 385 2.47 -0.77 6.95
N ARG A 386 3.70 -0.26 7.10
CA ARG A 386 4.03 1.16 7.26
C ARG A 386 5.00 1.61 6.19
N THR A 387 4.59 2.62 5.41
CA THR A 387 5.26 3.12 4.21
C THR A 387 5.71 4.57 4.40
N PRO A 388 6.87 4.83 5.03
CA PRO A 388 7.31 6.20 5.34
C PRO A 388 7.49 7.10 4.13
N PHE A 389 7.89 6.57 2.97
CA PHE A 389 8.03 7.36 1.75
C PHE A 389 6.72 7.98 1.26
N LEU A 390 5.58 7.45 1.68
CA LEU A 390 4.26 8.02 1.38
C LEU A 390 3.74 8.97 2.46
N ASP A 391 4.63 9.56 3.23
CA ASP A 391 4.30 10.66 4.13
C ASP A 391 3.89 11.91 3.35
N LYS A 392 2.78 12.52 3.76
CA LYS A 392 2.24 13.70 3.07
C LYS A 392 3.27 14.83 2.93
N SER A 393 4.01 15.11 3.99
CA SER A 393 5.02 16.18 3.98
C SER A 393 6.25 15.81 3.15
N PHE A 394 6.69 14.55 3.22
CA PHE A 394 7.80 14.05 2.41
C PHE A 394 7.45 14.08 0.92
N VAL A 395 6.29 13.53 0.54
CA VAL A 395 5.83 13.49 -0.85
C VAL A 395 5.69 14.90 -1.43
N GLN A 396 4.98 15.80 -0.73
CA GLN A 396 4.81 17.18 -1.19
C GLN A 396 6.15 17.89 -1.37
N TYR A 397 7.07 17.72 -0.42
CA TYR A 397 8.39 18.35 -0.51
C TYR A 397 9.21 17.76 -1.67
N TYR A 398 9.29 16.42 -1.77
CA TYR A 398 10.12 15.79 -2.81
C TYR A 398 9.62 16.09 -4.23
N LEU A 399 8.30 16.06 -4.44
CA LEU A 399 7.69 16.45 -5.71
C LEU A 399 7.93 17.92 -6.06
N SER A 400 8.03 18.82 -5.06
CA SER A 400 8.29 20.24 -5.28
C SER A 400 9.72 20.55 -5.73
N ILE A 401 10.68 19.63 -5.55
CA ILE A 401 12.06 19.81 -6.01
C ILE A 401 12.08 19.87 -7.53
N PRO A 402 12.80 20.85 -8.14
CA PRO A 402 12.91 20.96 -9.59
C PRO A 402 13.37 19.64 -10.25
N SER A 403 12.65 19.18 -11.26
CA SER A 403 12.89 17.89 -11.92
C SER A 403 14.31 17.71 -12.43
N LYS A 404 14.94 18.79 -12.96
CA LYS A 404 16.35 18.79 -13.38
C LYS A 404 17.36 18.35 -12.31
N MET A 405 17.00 18.45 -11.01
CA MET A 405 17.83 17.99 -9.92
C MET A 405 17.60 16.51 -9.61
N LYS A 406 16.46 15.95 -10.02
CA LYS A 406 16.03 14.57 -9.79
C LYS A 406 16.37 13.63 -10.96
N THR A 407 16.46 14.17 -12.18
CA THR A 407 16.81 13.39 -13.39
C THR A 407 18.19 12.75 -13.26
N PHE A 408 18.35 11.57 -13.85
CA PHE A 408 19.55 10.76 -13.78
C PHE A 408 19.93 10.18 -15.16
N GLY A 409 21.06 9.46 -15.23
CA GLY A 409 21.62 8.98 -16.50
C GLY A 409 22.51 10.01 -17.21
N VAL A 410 22.59 11.24 -16.70
CA VAL A 410 23.49 12.30 -17.12
C VAL A 410 24.47 12.64 -16.00
N GLU A 411 25.67 13.13 -16.32
CA GLU A 411 26.69 13.55 -15.33
C GLU A 411 27.04 12.43 -14.31
N ASN A 412 26.97 11.16 -14.72
CA ASN A 412 27.19 9.98 -13.86
C ASN A 412 26.23 9.88 -12.65
N LYS A 413 25.09 10.60 -12.65
CA LYS A 413 24.07 10.43 -11.61
C LYS A 413 23.30 9.13 -11.83
N ILE A 414 23.18 8.33 -10.77
CA ILE A 414 22.30 7.16 -10.73
C ILE A 414 20.91 7.53 -10.20
N GLU A 415 19.96 6.64 -10.32
CA GLU A 415 18.60 6.87 -9.83
C GLU A 415 18.57 7.25 -8.35
N LYS A 416 17.62 8.12 -7.96
CA LYS A 416 17.46 8.62 -6.58
C LYS A 416 18.69 9.34 -6.01
N PHE A 417 19.49 10.00 -6.87
CA PHE A 417 20.74 10.65 -6.47
C PHE A 417 20.57 11.56 -5.25
N LEU A 418 19.55 12.41 -5.21
CA LEU A 418 19.31 13.33 -4.08
C LEU A 418 19.01 12.56 -2.78
N LEU A 419 18.23 11.48 -2.84
CA LEU A 419 17.96 10.65 -1.68
C LEU A 419 19.24 10.03 -1.15
N ARG A 420 20.06 9.42 -2.02
CA ARG A 420 21.35 8.81 -1.64
C ARG A 420 22.29 9.84 -1.01
N LYS A 421 22.44 11.00 -1.68
CA LYS A 421 23.30 12.10 -1.24
C LYS A 421 22.88 12.68 0.11
N SER A 422 21.56 12.74 0.39
CA SER A 422 21.03 13.22 1.67
C SER A 422 21.49 12.39 2.88
N PHE A 423 21.87 11.13 2.67
CA PHE A 423 22.24 10.20 3.75
C PHE A 423 23.71 9.79 3.73
N GLU A 424 24.51 10.30 2.78
CA GLU A 424 25.90 9.92 2.60
C GLU A 424 26.76 10.17 3.86
N ASP A 425 26.60 11.34 4.47
CA ASP A 425 27.40 11.76 5.62
C ASP A 425 26.97 11.11 6.96
N LEU A 426 25.83 10.41 6.99
CA LEU A 426 25.29 9.85 8.23
C LEU A 426 25.83 8.46 8.57
N ASN A 427 26.51 7.80 7.65
CA ASN A 427 26.99 6.41 7.83
C ASN A 427 25.89 5.44 8.31
N LEU A 428 24.64 5.66 7.89
CA LEU A 428 23.52 4.77 8.24
C LEU A 428 23.55 3.45 7.47
N LEU A 429 24.16 3.44 6.30
CA LEU A 429 24.29 2.27 5.42
C LEU A 429 25.73 2.09 4.96
N PRO A 430 26.14 0.85 4.66
CA PRO A 430 27.40 0.61 3.93
C PRO A 430 27.39 1.34 2.59
N GLU A 431 28.50 1.96 2.20
CA GLU A 431 28.64 2.68 0.93
C GLU A 431 28.21 1.84 -0.28
N LYS A 432 28.60 0.56 -0.32
CA LYS A 432 28.21 -0.38 -1.38
C LYS A 432 26.71 -0.65 -1.49
N VAL A 433 25.92 -0.33 -0.45
CA VAL A 433 24.44 -0.42 -0.43
C VAL A 433 23.85 0.93 -0.77
N LEU A 434 24.35 2.01 -0.16
CA LEU A 434 23.89 3.37 -0.43
C LEU A 434 24.02 3.74 -1.92
N TRP A 435 25.06 3.26 -2.59
CA TRP A 435 25.34 3.52 -4.00
C TRP A 435 25.15 2.28 -4.91
N ARG A 436 24.43 1.27 -4.44
CA ARG A 436 24.06 0.08 -5.22
C ARG A 436 23.14 0.50 -6.39
N ASN A 437 23.45 0.00 -7.60
CA ASN A 437 22.54 0.14 -8.73
C ASN A 437 21.17 -0.52 -8.43
N LYS A 438 20.11 0.07 -8.97
CA LYS A 438 18.77 -0.47 -8.77
C LYS A 438 18.64 -1.88 -9.35
N CYS A 439 18.11 -2.77 -8.52
CA CYS A 439 17.60 -4.08 -8.90
C CYS A 439 16.14 -4.17 -8.49
N ALA A 440 15.26 -4.59 -9.39
CA ALA A 440 13.86 -4.80 -9.05
C ALA A 440 13.74 -6.03 -8.12
N PHE A 441 12.80 -5.99 -7.16
CA PHE A 441 12.60 -7.10 -6.22
C PHE A 441 12.31 -8.42 -6.93
N SER A 442 11.49 -8.40 -7.99
CA SER A 442 11.23 -9.58 -8.83
C SER A 442 12.48 -10.19 -9.47
N ASP A 443 13.55 -9.42 -9.59
CA ASP A 443 14.83 -9.86 -10.15
C ASP A 443 15.82 -10.28 -9.06
N GLY A 444 15.92 -9.51 -7.96
CA GLY A 444 16.82 -9.75 -6.84
C GLY A 444 16.47 -10.99 -6.01
N VAL A 445 15.20 -11.42 -6.04
CA VAL A 445 14.70 -12.57 -5.27
C VAL A 445 15.21 -13.93 -5.74
N SER A 446 15.84 -13.99 -6.90
CA SER A 446 16.35 -15.21 -7.54
C SER A 446 17.83 -15.07 -7.93
N SER A 447 18.48 -16.20 -8.31
CA SER A 447 19.83 -16.18 -8.84
C SER A 447 19.89 -15.57 -10.24
N LYS A 448 21.08 -15.13 -10.68
CA LYS A 448 21.30 -14.64 -12.06
C LYS A 448 21.08 -15.72 -13.10
N GLU A 449 21.45 -16.96 -12.79
CA GLU A 449 21.37 -18.10 -13.73
C GLU A 449 19.96 -18.60 -13.89
N ASN A 450 19.17 -18.64 -12.80
CA ASN A 450 17.80 -19.12 -12.76
C ASN A 450 16.86 -18.04 -12.25
N SER A 451 16.60 -17.02 -13.09
CA SER A 451 15.76 -15.90 -12.71
C SER A 451 14.31 -16.31 -12.51
N TRP A 452 13.63 -15.66 -11.55
CA TRP A 452 12.21 -15.85 -11.28
C TRP A 452 11.37 -15.74 -12.56
N HIS A 453 11.70 -14.79 -13.42
CA HIS A 453 11.05 -14.66 -14.73
C HIS A 453 11.12 -15.95 -15.56
N LYS A 454 12.31 -16.57 -15.69
CA LYS A 454 12.47 -17.83 -16.44
C LYS A 454 11.72 -19.00 -15.81
N VAL A 455 11.79 -19.12 -14.48
CA VAL A 455 11.05 -20.15 -13.73
C VAL A 455 9.55 -20.02 -14.01
N LEU A 456 9.03 -18.82 -13.95
CA LEU A 456 7.64 -18.50 -14.18
C LEU A 456 7.21 -18.80 -15.62
N GLN A 457 7.98 -18.37 -16.63
CA GLN A 457 7.70 -18.66 -18.03
C GLN A 457 7.65 -20.17 -18.29
N ASN A 458 8.65 -20.93 -17.80
CA ASN A 458 8.68 -22.38 -17.93
C ASN A 458 7.48 -23.09 -17.27
N TYR A 459 7.00 -22.57 -16.15
CA TYR A 459 5.81 -23.08 -15.46
C TYR A 459 4.54 -22.80 -16.28
N ILE A 460 4.39 -21.58 -16.75
CA ILE A 460 3.20 -21.14 -17.48
C ILE A 460 3.11 -21.83 -18.85
N ASP A 461 4.22 -22.04 -19.55
CA ASP A 461 4.25 -22.77 -20.82
C ASP A 461 3.71 -24.22 -20.70
N LYS A 462 3.87 -24.84 -19.52
CA LYS A 462 3.27 -26.14 -19.22
C LYS A 462 1.77 -26.08 -18.90
N LYS A 463 1.27 -24.91 -18.48
CA LYS A 463 -0.13 -24.68 -18.08
C LYS A 463 -1.00 -24.12 -19.20
N VAL A 464 -0.41 -23.35 -20.11
CA VAL A 464 -1.10 -22.64 -21.19
C VAL A 464 -0.42 -22.96 -22.53
N THR A 465 -1.11 -23.64 -23.42
CA THR A 465 -0.60 -23.90 -24.75
C THR A 465 -0.72 -22.67 -25.65
N ASP A 466 0.11 -22.60 -26.74
CA ASP A 466 0.01 -21.52 -27.74
C ASP A 466 -1.38 -21.44 -28.35
N VAL A 467 -1.95 -22.61 -28.68
CA VAL A 467 -3.30 -22.72 -29.28
C VAL A 467 -4.36 -22.16 -28.32
N GLU A 468 -4.31 -22.53 -27.05
CA GLU A 468 -5.21 -22.00 -26.03
C GLU A 468 -5.10 -20.48 -25.91
N PHE A 469 -3.87 -19.96 -25.80
CA PHE A 469 -3.64 -18.51 -25.68
C PHE A 469 -4.15 -17.74 -26.90
N ILE A 470 -3.78 -18.16 -28.13
CA ILE A 470 -4.18 -17.48 -29.37
C ILE A 470 -5.70 -17.46 -29.56
N ASN A 471 -6.37 -18.55 -29.22
CA ASN A 471 -7.81 -18.65 -29.41
C ASN A 471 -8.61 -17.88 -28.36
N ASN A 472 -8.22 -17.95 -27.08
CA ASN A 472 -9.07 -17.52 -25.97
C ASN A 472 -8.65 -16.18 -25.34
N SER A 473 -7.43 -15.67 -25.59
CA SER A 473 -7.01 -14.36 -25.06
C SER A 473 -7.89 -13.22 -25.57
N LYS A 474 -8.44 -13.34 -26.76
CA LYS A 474 -9.30 -12.36 -27.43
C LYS A 474 -10.70 -12.24 -26.79
N ASP A 475 -11.09 -13.22 -25.98
CA ASP A 475 -12.38 -13.19 -25.27
C ASP A 475 -12.36 -12.16 -24.12
N PHE A 476 -11.16 -11.73 -23.72
CA PHE A 476 -10.97 -10.68 -22.70
C PHE A 476 -10.82 -9.30 -23.35
N PHE A 477 -11.91 -8.54 -23.44
CA PHE A 477 -11.91 -7.22 -24.10
C PHE A 477 -11.21 -6.13 -23.29
N HIS A 478 -11.32 -6.18 -21.95
CA HIS A 478 -10.65 -5.22 -21.07
C HIS A 478 -9.30 -5.79 -20.63
N CYS A 479 -8.22 -5.02 -20.78
CA CYS A 479 -6.86 -5.47 -20.52
C CYS A 479 -6.61 -6.84 -21.20
N THR A 480 -6.80 -6.87 -22.53
CA THR A 480 -6.56 -8.09 -23.32
C THR A 480 -5.19 -8.66 -23.02
N PRO A 481 -5.07 -9.94 -22.64
CA PRO A 481 -3.80 -10.54 -22.29
C PRO A 481 -2.77 -10.45 -23.42
N ILE A 482 -1.58 -9.91 -23.10
CA ILE A 482 -0.49 -9.69 -24.06
C ILE A 482 0.53 -10.85 -24.08
N SER A 483 0.48 -11.73 -23.08
CA SER A 483 1.35 -12.89 -22.94
C SER A 483 0.59 -14.06 -22.32
N LYS A 484 1.15 -15.28 -22.39
CA LYS A 484 0.59 -16.45 -21.70
C LYS A 484 0.49 -16.21 -20.19
N GLU A 485 1.41 -15.47 -19.61
CA GLU A 485 1.41 -15.12 -18.20
C GLU A 485 0.23 -14.22 -17.84
N SER A 486 0.03 -13.12 -18.56
CA SER A 486 -1.12 -12.25 -18.36
C SER A 486 -2.44 -12.98 -18.57
N TYR A 487 -2.50 -13.93 -19.51
CA TYR A 487 -3.65 -14.79 -19.74
C TYR A 487 -3.89 -15.76 -18.56
N PHE A 488 -2.84 -16.37 -18.04
CA PHE A 488 -2.92 -17.29 -16.91
C PHE A 488 -3.42 -16.56 -15.65
N TYR A 489 -2.87 -15.39 -15.35
CA TYR A 489 -3.31 -14.57 -14.21
C TYR A 489 -4.76 -14.10 -14.39
N ARG A 490 -5.14 -13.71 -15.60
CA ARG A 490 -6.50 -13.29 -15.88
C ARG A 490 -7.50 -14.42 -15.68
N LYS A 491 -7.19 -15.64 -16.08
CA LYS A 491 -8.06 -16.82 -15.84
C LYS A 491 -8.29 -17.08 -14.37
N ILE A 492 -7.23 -16.97 -13.55
CA ILE A 492 -7.32 -17.14 -12.10
C ILE A 492 -8.20 -16.04 -11.52
N PHE A 493 -7.98 -14.79 -11.91
CA PHE A 493 -8.75 -13.64 -11.43
C PHE A 493 -10.25 -13.80 -11.75
N GLU A 494 -10.61 -14.19 -12.97
CA GLU A 494 -12.00 -14.39 -13.40
C GLU A 494 -12.73 -15.46 -12.60
N SER A 495 -12.04 -16.42 -12.02
CA SER A 495 -12.67 -17.46 -11.19
C SER A 495 -13.35 -16.90 -9.94
N THR A 496 -12.88 -15.75 -9.43
CA THR A 496 -13.39 -15.09 -8.22
C THR A 496 -14.03 -13.74 -8.50
N PHE A 497 -13.46 -12.97 -9.44
CA PHE A 497 -13.82 -11.57 -9.71
C PHE A 497 -14.50 -11.41 -11.08
N LYS A 498 -15.27 -12.41 -11.49
CA LYS A 498 -15.99 -12.39 -12.76
C LYS A 498 -16.83 -11.11 -12.92
N ASN A 499 -16.71 -10.45 -14.06
CA ASN A 499 -17.33 -9.16 -14.40
C ASN A 499 -16.83 -7.94 -13.59
N HIS A 500 -15.70 -8.08 -12.88
CA HIS A 500 -15.08 -6.99 -12.12
C HIS A 500 -13.64 -6.70 -12.62
N GLU A 501 -13.34 -7.01 -13.87
CA GLU A 501 -12.03 -6.80 -14.48
C GLU A 501 -11.58 -5.34 -14.47
N LYS A 502 -12.52 -4.39 -14.41
CA LYS A 502 -12.25 -2.94 -14.32
C LYS A 502 -11.68 -2.50 -12.97
N LEU A 503 -11.58 -3.41 -11.98
CA LEU A 503 -10.79 -3.17 -10.76
C LEU A 503 -9.33 -2.85 -11.09
N ILE A 504 -8.82 -3.40 -12.21
CA ILE A 504 -7.51 -3.08 -12.78
C ILE A 504 -7.76 -2.28 -14.06
N PRO A 505 -7.52 -0.95 -14.04
CA PRO A 505 -7.89 -0.10 -15.17
C PRO A 505 -7.03 -0.31 -16.42
N PHE A 506 -5.76 -0.69 -16.24
CA PHE A 506 -4.79 -0.98 -17.31
C PHE A 506 -3.63 -1.82 -16.77
N PHE A 507 -2.86 -2.46 -17.65
CA PHE A 507 -1.58 -3.08 -17.27
C PHE A 507 -0.52 -1.99 -17.06
N TRP A 508 0.23 -2.11 -15.97
CA TRP A 508 1.39 -1.26 -15.77
C TRP A 508 2.51 -1.60 -16.75
N MET A 509 3.01 -0.63 -17.48
CA MET A 509 4.12 -0.77 -18.42
C MET A 509 5.06 0.44 -18.30
N PRO A 510 6.39 0.24 -18.44
CA PRO A 510 7.34 1.34 -18.45
C PRO A 510 7.11 2.24 -19.68
N LYS A 511 6.99 3.55 -19.45
CA LYS A 511 6.88 4.54 -20.52
C LYS A 511 8.22 4.68 -21.27
N TRP A 512 8.18 5.24 -22.47
CA TRP A 512 9.37 5.56 -23.28
C TRP A 512 10.30 4.36 -23.52
N SER A 513 9.72 3.20 -23.69
CA SER A 513 10.40 1.94 -24.04
C SER A 513 9.53 1.10 -24.97
N ASP A 514 10.15 0.31 -25.81
CA ASP A 514 9.50 -0.59 -26.77
C ASP A 514 9.37 -2.02 -26.24
N VAL A 515 9.41 -2.19 -24.91
CA VAL A 515 9.37 -3.51 -24.26
C VAL A 515 7.97 -4.10 -24.27
N SER A 516 7.89 -5.41 -24.42
CA SER A 516 6.63 -6.17 -24.36
C SER A 516 6.35 -6.78 -22.99
N ASP A 517 7.33 -6.80 -22.10
CA ASP A 517 7.24 -7.27 -20.71
C ASP A 517 7.61 -6.13 -19.76
N PRO A 518 6.91 -5.95 -18.62
CA PRO A 518 7.17 -4.86 -17.70
C PRO A 518 8.46 -5.00 -16.86
N SER A 519 9.21 -6.09 -17.03
CA SER A 519 10.47 -6.33 -16.31
C SER A 519 11.52 -5.28 -16.64
N ALA A 520 12.21 -4.76 -15.63
CA ALA A 520 13.33 -3.85 -15.84
C ALA A 520 14.47 -4.47 -16.68
N ARG A 521 14.58 -5.80 -16.71
CA ARG A 521 15.59 -6.55 -17.49
C ARG A 521 15.44 -6.39 -19.01
N GLU A 522 14.25 -6.09 -19.47
CA GLU A 522 13.96 -5.84 -20.90
C GLU A 522 14.42 -4.44 -21.35
N LEU A 523 14.82 -3.58 -20.42
CA LEU A 523 15.26 -2.22 -20.75
C LEU A 523 16.72 -2.22 -21.24
N ASP A 524 17.01 -1.50 -22.33
CA ASP A 524 18.36 -1.39 -22.90
C ASP A 524 19.41 -0.81 -21.93
N ASN A 525 18.97 -0.03 -20.96
CA ASN A 525 19.81 0.61 -19.96
C ASN A 525 19.97 -0.20 -18.67
N TYR A 526 19.39 -1.40 -18.58
CA TYR A 526 19.58 -2.28 -17.46
C TYR A 526 21.02 -2.85 -17.48
N LYS A 527 21.78 -2.53 -16.43
CA LYS A 527 23.13 -3.09 -16.23
C LYS A 527 23.09 -3.98 -15.01
N GLU A 528 23.37 -5.26 -15.22
CA GLU A 528 23.49 -6.26 -14.15
C GLU A 528 24.72 -6.00 -13.23
#